data_5f3c19cf0b4d820f74431a05a1bd8990
#
_entry.id   5f3c19cf0b4d820f74431a05a1bd8990
#
_cell.length_a   1.000
_cell.length_b   1.000
_cell.length_c   1.000
_cell.angle_alpha   90.00
_cell.angle_beta   90.00
_cell.angle_gamma   90.00
#
_symmetry.space_group_name_H-M   'P 1'
#
loop_
_entity.id
_entity.type
_entity.pdbx_description
1 polymer ?
#
loop_
_entity_poly.entity_id
_entity_poly.type
_entity_poly.pdbx_seq_one_letter_code
_entity_poly.pdbx_strand_id
1 'polypeptide(L)'
;MSDQFKAIVLNQEGDNFSREVKSLDRSFLKHGDVTVQVEYSDLNFKDGMILKNGGRLVKEYPHIPGIDFSGKVIESENSKFKSGDEVILTGFRVGEVFFGGYSQIAKVNADFLVKKPDNLSSKQAMILGTAGLTSLMSAFAIQARESILLGEKVNDVLVTGATGGVGSVAIIALTKLGYNVTAVSGKESKSDYLKSLGAKNIINRAEFDKDPRPIDKGLWDGVVDTVGGKILANAIAQTKPNGIISVCGNANSNELNTNLLPFMLRGIKVWGMDSANCSIKRREFTVSYTHLRAHETHND
;
A
#
# COMPACT_ATOMS: atom_id res chain seq x y z
N MET A 1 33.41 -9.96 -2.70
CA MET A 1 32.33 -9.70 -1.72
C MET A 1 32.15 -10.96 -0.89
N SER A 2 31.78 -10.84 0.37
CA SER A 2 31.51 -12.02 1.22
C SER A 2 30.37 -12.84 0.61
N ASP A 3 30.54 -14.18 0.53
CA ASP A 3 29.47 -15.08 0.05
C ASP A 3 28.33 -15.22 1.08
N GLN A 4 28.48 -14.63 2.26
CA GLN A 4 27.51 -14.66 3.33
C GLN A 4 26.79 -13.32 3.50
N PHE A 5 25.49 -13.39 3.85
CA PHE A 5 24.63 -12.25 4.13
C PHE A 5 23.68 -12.55 5.30
N LYS A 6 23.20 -11.52 5.97
CA LYS A 6 22.22 -11.65 7.06
C LYS A 6 20.79 -11.49 6.52
N ALA A 7 19.88 -12.32 7.04
CA ALA A 7 18.45 -12.22 6.77
C ALA A 7 17.63 -12.61 8.00
N ILE A 8 16.39 -12.12 8.07
CA ILE A 8 15.37 -12.69 8.96
C ILE A 8 14.89 -13.98 8.31
N VAL A 9 15.01 -15.09 9.02
CA VAL A 9 14.58 -16.41 8.55
C VAL A 9 13.42 -16.88 9.42
N LEU A 10 12.33 -17.23 8.76
CA LEU A 10 11.16 -17.87 9.36
C LEU A 10 11.29 -19.39 9.23
N ASN A 11 11.01 -20.11 10.30
CA ASN A 11 10.92 -21.58 10.30
C ASN A 11 9.60 -22.01 10.93
N GLN A 12 9.12 -23.18 10.51
CA GLN A 12 7.98 -23.84 11.08
C GLN A 12 8.23 -25.34 11.15
N GLU A 13 8.15 -25.89 12.36
CA GLU A 13 8.25 -27.33 12.63
C GLU A 13 7.02 -27.75 13.45
N GLY A 14 6.05 -28.37 12.81
CA GLY A 14 4.74 -28.63 13.40
C GLY A 14 4.08 -27.30 13.82
N ASP A 15 3.72 -27.17 15.09
CA ASP A 15 3.12 -25.94 15.65
C ASP A 15 4.15 -24.90 16.09
N ASN A 16 5.44 -25.21 16.05
CA ASN A 16 6.49 -24.32 16.48
C ASN A 16 6.92 -23.39 15.34
N PHE A 17 6.56 -22.12 15.48
CA PHE A 17 6.97 -21.04 14.58
C PHE A 17 8.12 -20.24 15.19
N SER A 18 9.21 -20.03 14.45
CA SER A 18 10.33 -19.21 14.88
C SER A 18 10.73 -18.18 13.82
N ARG A 19 11.36 -17.13 14.29
CA ARG A 19 11.94 -16.05 13.49
C ARG A 19 13.28 -15.63 14.08
N GLU A 20 14.31 -15.67 13.28
CA GLU A 20 15.68 -15.40 13.73
C GLU A 20 16.47 -14.65 12.66
N VAL A 21 17.41 -13.80 13.08
CA VAL A 21 18.41 -13.26 12.17
C VAL A 21 19.51 -14.29 12.00
N LYS A 22 19.70 -14.79 10.77
CA LYS A 22 20.72 -15.78 10.43
C LYS A 22 21.72 -15.24 9.41
N SER A 23 22.96 -15.70 9.49
CA SER A 23 23.94 -15.58 8.41
C SER A 23 23.72 -16.75 7.45
N LEU A 24 23.51 -16.45 6.18
CA LEU A 24 23.21 -17.40 5.12
C LEU A 24 24.26 -17.30 4.02
N ASP A 25 24.51 -18.40 3.34
CA ASP A 25 25.26 -18.43 2.09
C ASP A 25 24.37 -18.01 0.91
N ARG A 26 24.93 -17.40 -0.14
CA ARG A 26 24.18 -16.98 -1.34
C ARG A 26 23.47 -18.13 -2.05
N SER A 27 23.97 -19.35 -1.94
CA SER A 27 23.32 -20.56 -2.47
C SER A 27 21.94 -20.83 -1.86
N PHE A 28 21.61 -20.20 -0.73
CA PHE A 28 20.29 -20.25 -0.13
C PHE A 28 19.21 -19.56 -1.01
N LEU A 29 19.60 -18.58 -1.82
CA LEU A 29 18.69 -17.81 -2.68
C LEU A 29 18.38 -18.59 -3.97
N LYS A 30 17.23 -19.26 -4.02
CA LYS A 30 16.90 -20.29 -5.03
C LYS A 30 16.22 -19.76 -6.29
N HIS A 31 15.61 -18.55 -6.25
CA HIS A 31 14.70 -18.09 -7.30
C HIS A 31 15.05 -16.69 -7.77
N GLY A 32 14.93 -16.47 -9.09
CA GLY A 32 15.14 -15.16 -9.71
C GLY A 32 16.37 -15.12 -10.60
N ASP A 33 16.44 -14.08 -11.40
CA ASP A 33 17.48 -13.81 -12.39
C ASP A 33 18.22 -12.48 -12.14
N VAL A 34 17.82 -11.73 -11.09
CA VAL A 34 18.49 -10.50 -10.66
C VAL A 34 18.79 -10.56 -9.16
N THR A 35 20.04 -10.33 -8.81
CA THR A 35 20.52 -10.26 -7.42
C THR A 35 20.69 -8.78 -7.03
N VAL A 36 20.06 -8.39 -5.93
CA VAL A 36 20.01 -7.02 -5.44
C VAL A 36 20.64 -6.96 -4.04
N GLN A 37 21.56 -6.03 -3.84
CA GLN A 37 21.98 -5.61 -2.50
C GLN A 37 20.87 -4.70 -1.95
N VAL A 38 20.16 -5.17 -0.94
CA VAL A 38 19.08 -4.42 -0.30
C VAL A 38 19.66 -3.30 0.56
N GLU A 39 19.22 -2.07 0.31
CA GLU A 39 19.62 -0.90 1.11
C GLU A 39 18.56 -0.55 2.15
N TYR A 40 17.29 -0.62 1.76
CA TYR A 40 16.15 -0.35 2.63
C TYR A 40 14.99 -1.32 2.32
N SER A 41 14.27 -1.63 3.36
CA SER A 41 12.96 -2.28 3.33
C SER A 41 12.02 -1.48 4.22
N ASP A 42 10.73 -1.77 4.19
CA ASP A 42 9.72 -1.14 5.04
C ASP A 42 8.95 -2.18 5.87
N LEU A 43 7.94 -1.75 6.61
CA LEU A 43 7.08 -2.62 7.39
C LEU A 43 5.61 -2.36 7.07
N ASN A 44 4.99 -3.28 6.36
CA ASN A 44 3.58 -3.26 6.03
C ASN A 44 2.75 -4.10 7.04
N PHE A 45 1.45 -3.89 7.06
CA PHE A 45 0.51 -4.70 7.85
C PHE A 45 0.67 -6.21 7.54
N LYS A 46 0.88 -6.54 6.27
CA LYS A 46 1.11 -7.90 5.79
C LYS A 46 2.39 -8.51 6.38
N ASP A 47 3.47 -7.76 6.44
CA ASP A 47 4.72 -8.20 7.07
C ASP A 47 4.52 -8.53 8.55
N GLY A 48 3.74 -7.70 9.25
CA GLY A 48 3.37 -7.96 10.63
C GLY A 48 2.62 -9.28 10.83
N MET A 49 1.70 -9.62 9.91
CA MET A 49 1.01 -10.92 9.92
C MET A 49 1.97 -12.08 9.66
N ILE A 50 2.85 -11.92 8.67
CA ILE A 50 3.85 -12.95 8.30
C ILE A 50 4.82 -13.18 9.46
N LEU A 51 5.35 -12.12 10.06
CA LEU A 51 6.27 -12.19 11.18
C LEU A 51 5.64 -12.79 12.45
N LYS A 52 4.32 -12.71 12.59
CA LYS A 52 3.61 -13.28 13.74
C LYS A 52 3.58 -14.81 13.71
N ASN A 53 3.18 -15.39 12.56
CA ASN A 53 2.98 -16.84 12.41
C ASN A 53 2.90 -17.29 10.96
N GLY A 54 3.62 -16.67 10.04
CA GLY A 54 3.55 -16.92 8.58
C GLY A 54 2.27 -16.39 7.92
N GLY A 55 1.26 -15.96 8.70
CA GLY A 55 0.03 -15.32 8.21
C GLY A 55 -0.83 -16.17 7.29
N ARG A 56 -0.61 -17.50 7.21
CA ARG A 56 -1.13 -18.41 6.17
C ARG A 56 -0.72 -18.03 4.73
N LEU A 57 0.18 -17.05 4.58
CA LEU A 57 0.68 -16.53 3.31
C LEU A 57 1.96 -17.25 2.88
N VAL A 58 2.82 -17.55 3.85
CA VAL A 58 4.04 -18.35 3.63
C VAL A 58 3.65 -19.82 3.44
N LYS A 59 4.14 -20.43 2.36
CA LYS A 59 3.81 -21.81 1.99
C LYS A 59 4.94 -22.79 2.23
N GLU A 60 6.17 -22.29 2.21
CA GLU A 60 7.38 -23.12 2.35
C GLU A 60 8.34 -22.49 3.36
N TYR A 61 8.96 -23.34 4.17
CA TYR A 61 9.96 -22.97 5.15
C TYR A 61 11.25 -23.77 4.92
N PRO A 62 12.44 -23.22 5.23
CA PRO A 62 12.67 -21.87 5.77
C PRO A 62 12.35 -20.77 4.77
N HIS A 63 11.92 -19.58 5.26
CA HIS A 63 11.48 -18.47 4.41
C HIS A 63 12.10 -17.14 4.85
N ILE A 64 12.35 -16.24 3.89
CA ILE A 64 12.78 -14.86 4.13
C ILE A 64 11.59 -13.92 3.85
N PRO A 65 11.05 -13.20 4.85
CA PRO A 65 9.94 -12.26 4.67
C PRO A 65 10.39 -10.89 4.15
N GLY A 66 9.46 -9.94 4.06
CA GLY A 66 9.65 -8.57 3.60
C GLY A 66 9.10 -8.37 2.19
N ILE A 67 7.91 -7.73 2.10
CA ILE A 67 7.19 -7.63 0.81
C ILE A 67 7.71 -6.51 -0.09
N ASP A 68 8.50 -5.59 0.45
CA ASP A 68 9.04 -4.43 -0.24
C ASP A 68 10.53 -4.29 0.03
N PHE A 69 11.28 -3.81 -0.96
CA PHE A 69 12.64 -3.33 -0.77
C PHE A 69 13.08 -2.38 -1.88
N SER A 70 14.13 -1.61 -1.60
CA SER A 70 14.91 -0.86 -2.58
C SER A 70 16.38 -1.17 -2.39
N GLY A 71 17.14 -1.11 -3.47
CA GLY A 71 18.56 -1.42 -3.43
C GLY A 71 19.23 -1.33 -4.79
N LYS A 72 20.43 -1.87 -4.86
CA LYS A 72 21.28 -1.83 -6.05
C LYS A 72 21.51 -3.23 -6.61
N VAL A 73 21.31 -3.39 -7.89
CA VAL A 73 21.63 -4.63 -8.61
C VAL A 73 23.14 -4.91 -8.52
N ILE A 74 23.50 -6.10 -8.07
CA ILE A 74 24.90 -6.55 -8.03
C ILE A 74 25.20 -7.58 -9.11
N GLU A 75 24.23 -8.41 -9.47
CA GLU A 75 24.32 -9.42 -10.54
C GLU A 75 22.99 -9.51 -11.28
N SER A 76 23.04 -9.72 -12.60
CA SER A 76 21.85 -9.92 -13.42
C SER A 76 22.12 -10.90 -14.56
N GLU A 77 21.25 -11.87 -14.70
CA GLU A 77 21.15 -12.77 -15.86
C GLU A 77 20.16 -12.24 -16.91
N ASN A 78 19.48 -11.12 -16.61
CA ASN A 78 18.44 -10.52 -17.43
C ASN A 78 18.90 -9.22 -18.08
N SER A 79 18.62 -9.04 -19.36
CA SER A 79 19.04 -7.85 -20.15
C SER A 79 18.39 -6.53 -19.74
N LYS A 80 17.27 -6.57 -18.96
CA LYS A 80 16.59 -5.37 -18.49
C LYS A 80 17.38 -4.60 -17.41
N PHE A 81 18.21 -5.31 -16.66
CA PHE A 81 18.98 -4.77 -15.55
C PHE A 81 20.45 -5.16 -15.63
N LYS A 82 21.30 -4.28 -15.15
CA LYS A 82 22.76 -4.49 -15.06
C LYS A 82 23.26 -4.12 -13.66
N SER A 83 24.43 -4.63 -13.31
CA SER A 83 25.10 -4.23 -12.07
C SER A 83 25.21 -2.71 -11.96
N GLY A 84 24.86 -2.17 -10.79
CA GLY A 84 24.82 -0.75 -10.50
C GLY A 84 23.44 -0.11 -10.68
N ASP A 85 22.46 -0.74 -11.37
CA ASP A 85 21.11 -0.21 -11.49
C ASP A 85 20.46 -0.15 -10.11
N GLU A 86 19.82 0.99 -9.79
CA GLU A 86 19.02 1.16 -8.58
C GLU A 86 17.57 0.77 -8.85
N VAL A 87 17.01 -0.04 -7.95
CA VAL A 87 15.71 -0.69 -8.16
C VAL A 87 14.81 -0.62 -6.93
N ILE A 88 13.50 -0.72 -7.20
CA ILE A 88 12.44 -0.84 -6.22
C ILE A 88 11.66 -2.11 -6.53
N LEU A 89 11.30 -2.86 -5.49
CA LEU A 89 10.36 -3.96 -5.55
C LEU A 89 9.25 -3.74 -4.53
N THR A 90 8.01 -3.89 -4.96
CA THR A 90 6.82 -3.92 -4.09
C THR A 90 5.89 -5.03 -4.55
N GLY A 91 5.37 -5.84 -3.63
CA GLY A 91 4.37 -6.86 -3.92
C GLY A 91 4.88 -8.09 -4.70
N PHE A 92 4.17 -8.53 -5.73
CA PHE A 92 4.43 -9.74 -6.52
C PHE A 92 4.61 -11.02 -5.69
N ARG A 93 4.01 -11.05 -4.51
CA ARG A 93 4.11 -12.13 -3.52
C ARG A 93 5.55 -12.39 -3.03
N VAL A 94 6.44 -11.43 -3.19
CA VAL A 94 7.76 -11.44 -2.57
C VAL A 94 7.56 -11.28 -1.06
N GLY A 95 8.32 -12.01 -0.25
CA GLY A 95 8.12 -12.11 1.20
C GLY A 95 6.97 -13.05 1.62
N GLU A 96 6.17 -13.57 0.66
CA GLU A 96 5.06 -14.51 0.89
C GLU A 96 5.35 -15.90 0.30
N VAL A 97 5.62 -15.95 -0.99
CA VAL A 97 5.93 -17.16 -1.80
C VAL A 97 7.37 -17.14 -2.25
N PHE A 98 7.86 -15.98 -2.66
CA PHE A 98 9.26 -15.75 -2.99
C PHE A 98 9.98 -15.12 -1.81
N PHE A 99 11.27 -15.36 -1.68
CA PHE A 99 12.07 -14.74 -0.62
C PHE A 99 12.05 -13.22 -0.73
N GLY A 100 11.96 -12.55 0.43
CA GLY A 100 11.69 -11.13 0.54
C GLY A 100 12.88 -10.25 0.90
N GLY A 101 12.56 -8.99 1.19
CA GLY A 101 13.51 -7.91 1.41
C GLY A 101 14.03 -7.76 2.84
N TYR A 102 13.63 -8.61 3.80
CA TYR A 102 14.24 -8.59 5.14
C TYR A 102 15.56 -9.35 5.16
N SER A 103 16.44 -8.95 4.27
CA SER A 103 17.69 -9.56 3.92
C SER A 103 18.66 -8.51 3.40
N GLN A 104 19.96 -8.71 3.59
CA GLN A 104 20.97 -7.85 2.98
C GLN A 104 21.10 -8.08 1.46
N ILE A 105 20.75 -9.28 0.98
CA ILE A 105 20.76 -9.65 -0.43
C ILE A 105 19.44 -10.34 -0.76
N ALA A 106 18.80 -9.92 -1.85
CA ALA A 106 17.61 -10.57 -2.40
C ALA A 106 17.90 -11.03 -3.84
N LYS A 107 17.40 -12.22 -4.23
CA LYS A 107 17.42 -12.69 -5.62
C LYS A 107 15.97 -12.83 -6.08
N VAL A 108 15.59 -12.09 -7.13
CA VAL A 108 14.21 -11.94 -7.58
C VAL A 108 14.11 -11.95 -9.10
N ASN A 109 12.89 -12.15 -9.61
CA ASN A 109 12.63 -12.07 -11.04
C ASN A 109 12.70 -10.60 -11.49
N ALA A 110 13.38 -10.35 -12.62
CA ALA A 110 13.48 -9.03 -13.23
C ALA A 110 12.11 -8.38 -13.51
N ASP A 111 11.08 -9.17 -13.79
CA ASP A 111 9.73 -8.66 -14.05
C ASP A 111 9.02 -8.09 -12.79
N PHE A 112 9.60 -8.27 -11.62
CA PHE A 112 9.10 -7.69 -10.37
C PHE A 112 9.74 -6.34 -10.02
N LEU A 113 10.81 -5.97 -10.72
CA LEU A 113 11.61 -4.79 -10.43
C LEU A 113 11.19 -3.58 -11.26
N VAL A 114 11.19 -2.42 -10.62
CA VAL A 114 11.07 -1.10 -11.25
C VAL A 114 12.39 -0.35 -11.06
N LYS A 115 12.88 0.33 -12.09
CA LYS A 115 14.02 1.24 -11.92
C LYS A 115 13.64 2.37 -10.98
N LYS A 116 14.49 2.62 -10.00
CA LYS A 116 14.29 3.74 -9.07
C LYS A 116 14.56 5.06 -9.83
N PRO A 117 13.67 6.06 -9.75
CA PRO A 117 13.92 7.39 -10.28
C PRO A 117 15.15 8.05 -9.61
N ASP A 118 15.95 8.78 -10.37
CA ASP A 118 17.22 9.36 -9.91
C ASP A 118 17.06 10.34 -8.73
N ASN A 119 15.95 11.06 -8.69
CA ASN A 119 15.64 12.04 -7.64
C ASN A 119 14.85 11.46 -6.44
N LEU A 120 14.69 10.13 -6.37
CA LEU A 120 14.14 9.43 -5.23
C LEU A 120 15.24 8.61 -4.57
N SER A 121 15.57 8.87 -3.32
CA SER A 121 16.50 8.00 -2.58
C SER A 121 15.87 6.65 -2.26
N SER A 122 16.68 5.60 -2.08
CA SER A 122 16.22 4.28 -1.67
C SER A 122 15.40 4.34 -0.37
N LYS A 123 15.79 5.20 0.58
CA LYS A 123 15.04 5.44 1.82
C LYS A 123 13.66 6.02 1.54
N GLN A 124 13.55 7.05 0.70
CA GLN A 124 12.28 7.67 0.34
C GLN A 124 11.37 6.69 -0.42
N ALA A 125 11.94 5.85 -1.29
CA ALA A 125 11.21 4.79 -1.97
C ALA A 125 10.52 3.84 -0.98
N MET A 126 11.20 3.48 0.12
CA MET A 126 10.65 2.59 1.15
C MET A 126 9.75 3.31 2.17
N ILE A 127 9.90 4.61 2.37
CA ILE A 127 8.89 5.41 3.10
C ILE A 127 7.52 5.35 2.38
N LEU A 128 7.53 5.29 1.06
CA LEU A 128 6.32 5.12 0.25
C LEU A 128 5.90 3.65 0.16
N GLY A 129 6.77 2.76 -0.30
CA GLY A 129 6.56 1.32 -0.41
C GLY A 129 5.23 0.93 -1.06
N THR A 130 4.74 -0.24 -0.69
CA THR A 130 3.39 -0.72 -1.09
C THR A 130 2.27 0.18 -0.56
N ALA A 131 2.43 0.81 0.60
CA ALA A 131 1.44 1.73 1.14
C ALA A 131 1.27 2.96 0.24
N GLY A 132 2.35 3.57 -0.22
CA GLY A 132 2.33 4.69 -1.16
C GLY A 132 1.74 4.32 -2.51
N LEU A 133 2.15 3.18 -3.08
CA LEU A 133 1.57 2.65 -4.32
C LEU A 133 0.05 2.51 -4.21
N THR A 134 -0.43 1.87 -3.14
CA THR A 134 -1.85 1.63 -2.90
C THR A 134 -2.63 2.95 -2.73
N SER A 135 -2.04 3.90 -2.00
CA SER A 135 -2.64 5.23 -1.78
C SER A 135 -2.84 6.00 -3.07
N LEU A 136 -1.82 6.01 -3.94
CA LEU A 136 -1.91 6.70 -5.23
C LEU A 136 -2.87 6.00 -6.19
N MET A 137 -2.87 4.67 -6.24
CA MET A 137 -3.88 3.93 -7.01
C MET A 137 -5.29 4.30 -6.56
N SER A 138 -5.50 4.46 -5.25
CA SER A 138 -6.79 4.86 -4.68
C SER A 138 -7.15 6.30 -5.05
N ALA A 139 -6.19 7.22 -4.96
CA ALA A 139 -6.39 8.62 -5.35
C ALA A 139 -6.73 8.75 -6.85
N PHE A 140 -6.04 8.02 -7.72
CA PHE A 140 -6.34 7.99 -9.15
C PHE A 140 -7.71 7.38 -9.46
N ALA A 141 -8.13 6.35 -8.72
CA ALA A 141 -9.47 5.79 -8.87
C ALA A 141 -10.56 6.82 -8.55
N ILE A 142 -10.36 7.63 -7.50
CA ILE A 142 -11.28 8.72 -7.15
C ILE A 142 -11.24 9.82 -8.20
N GLN A 143 -10.06 10.24 -8.66
CA GLN A 143 -9.91 11.25 -9.71
C GLN A 143 -10.56 10.81 -11.04
N ALA A 144 -10.54 9.53 -11.37
CA ALA A 144 -11.18 8.99 -12.56
C ALA A 144 -12.70 9.25 -12.62
N ARG A 145 -13.35 9.49 -11.46
CA ARG A 145 -14.76 9.93 -11.42
C ARG A 145 -14.99 11.17 -12.26
N GLU A 146 -14.11 12.15 -12.19
CA GLU A 146 -14.23 13.41 -12.93
C GLU A 146 -14.27 13.18 -14.45
N SER A 147 -13.43 12.25 -14.94
CA SER A 147 -13.41 11.87 -16.35
C SER A 147 -14.66 11.06 -16.74
N ILE A 148 -15.13 10.16 -15.90
CA ILE A 148 -16.32 9.33 -16.15
C ILE A 148 -17.58 10.19 -16.19
N LEU A 149 -17.65 11.25 -15.39
CA LEU A 149 -18.81 12.14 -15.26
C LEU A 149 -18.63 13.47 -16.01
N LEU A 150 -17.84 13.48 -17.07
CA LEU A 150 -17.70 14.63 -17.99
C LEU A 150 -17.32 15.94 -17.28
N GLY A 151 -16.48 15.87 -16.25
CA GLY A 151 -15.95 17.04 -15.56
C GLY A 151 -16.67 17.42 -14.25
N GLU A 152 -17.64 16.63 -13.78
CA GLU A 152 -18.17 16.83 -12.44
C GLU A 152 -17.06 16.65 -11.39
N LYS A 153 -16.75 17.73 -10.67
CA LYS A 153 -15.64 17.75 -9.73
C LYS A 153 -15.87 16.84 -8.51
N VAL A 154 -14.82 16.20 -8.07
CA VAL A 154 -14.70 15.62 -6.73
C VAL A 154 -14.38 16.76 -5.77
N ASN A 155 -15.05 16.82 -4.63
CA ASN A 155 -14.76 17.82 -3.60
C ASN A 155 -14.43 17.18 -2.26
N ASP A 156 -15.31 16.33 -1.74
CA ASP A 156 -15.21 15.80 -0.38
C ASP A 156 -14.82 14.32 -0.41
N VAL A 157 -13.68 14.00 0.18
CA VAL A 157 -13.15 12.64 0.22
C VAL A 157 -12.96 12.18 1.65
N LEU A 158 -13.44 10.98 1.97
CA LEU A 158 -13.25 10.31 3.25
C LEU A 158 -12.05 9.36 3.19
N VAL A 159 -11.21 9.37 4.21
CA VAL A 159 -10.11 8.41 4.39
C VAL A 159 -10.27 7.69 5.72
N THR A 160 -10.53 6.39 5.68
CA THR A 160 -10.59 5.54 6.89
C THR A 160 -9.24 4.95 7.23
N GLY A 161 -9.02 4.58 8.50
CA GLY A 161 -7.70 4.13 8.94
C GLY A 161 -6.59 5.15 8.70
N ALA A 162 -6.95 6.42 8.82
CA ALA A 162 -6.19 7.59 8.40
C ALA A 162 -4.76 7.69 8.97
N THR A 163 -4.48 7.10 10.13
CA THR A 163 -3.14 7.07 10.75
C THR A 163 -2.26 5.91 10.31
N GLY A 164 -2.77 5.03 9.45
CA GLY A 164 -2.02 3.91 8.86
C GLY A 164 -1.17 4.34 7.67
N GLY A 165 -0.28 3.46 7.18
CA GLY A 165 0.59 3.75 6.04
C GLY A 165 -0.18 4.21 4.81
N VAL A 166 -1.19 3.45 4.36
CA VAL A 166 -2.02 3.84 3.22
C VAL A 166 -2.83 5.10 3.50
N GLY A 167 -3.50 5.17 4.66
CA GLY A 167 -4.37 6.31 4.99
C GLY A 167 -3.62 7.64 5.05
N SER A 168 -2.43 7.69 5.68
CA SER A 168 -1.63 8.90 5.79
C SER A 168 -1.12 9.41 4.44
N VAL A 169 -0.63 8.52 3.58
CA VAL A 169 -0.19 8.90 2.23
C VAL A 169 -1.38 9.27 1.33
N ALA A 170 -2.53 8.60 1.50
CA ALA A 170 -3.76 8.96 0.77
C ALA A 170 -4.23 10.38 1.10
N ILE A 171 -4.16 10.81 2.38
CA ILE A 171 -4.47 12.19 2.78
C ILE A 171 -3.58 13.18 2.02
N ILE A 172 -2.27 12.96 2.01
CA ILE A 172 -1.32 13.84 1.31
C ILE A 172 -1.66 13.90 -0.19
N ALA A 173 -1.83 12.76 -0.83
CA ALA A 173 -2.10 12.69 -2.27
C ALA A 173 -3.41 13.38 -2.65
N LEU A 174 -4.48 13.13 -1.91
CA LEU A 174 -5.82 13.71 -2.16
C LEU A 174 -5.85 15.21 -1.89
N THR A 175 -5.17 15.67 -0.84
CA THR A 175 -5.04 17.11 -0.55
C THR A 175 -4.27 17.84 -1.65
N LYS A 176 -3.19 17.23 -2.18
CA LYS A 176 -2.44 17.78 -3.32
C LYS A 176 -3.25 17.80 -4.63
N LEU A 177 -4.24 16.91 -4.78
CA LEU A 177 -5.21 16.94 -5.87
C LEU A 177 -6.29 18.02 -5.68
N GLY A 178 -6.28 18.75 -4.55
CA GLY A 178 -7.19 19.85 -4.26
C GLY A 178 -8.49 19.41 -3.58
N TYR A 179 -8.60 18.17 -3.09
CA TYR A 179 -9.81 17.67 -2.44
C TYR A 179 -9.88 18.04 -0.95
N ASN A 180 -11.09 18.20 -0.44
CA ASN A 180 -11.37 18.36 0.99
C ASN A 180 -11.30 16.99 1.67
N VAL A 181 -10.21 16.69 2.34
CA VAL A 181 -10.03 15.38 2.96
C VAL A 181 -10.56 15.37 4.39
N THR A 182 -11.45 14.43 4.69
CA THR A 182 -11.91 14.10 6.04
C THR A 182 -11.29 12.78 6.47
N ALA A 183 -10.56 12.79 7.58
CA ALA A 183 -9.86 11.64 8.13
C ALA A 183 -10.71 10.95 9.22
N VAL A 184 -10.85 9.61 9.16
CA VAL A 184 -11.47 8.83 10.23
C VAL A 184 -10.38 8.14 11.05
N SER A 185 -10.32 8.43 12.35
CA SER A 185 -9.35 7.86 13.27
C SER A 185 -9.93 7.63 14.65
N GLY A 186 -9.53 6.54 15.33
CA GLY A 186 -9.79 6.32 16.75
C GLY A 186 -8.66 6.83 17.65
N LYS A 187 -7.65 7.52 17.11
CA LYS A 187 -6.48 8.00 17.84
C LYS A 187 -6.53 9.54 17.94
N GLU A 188 -7.20 10.06 18.96
CA GLU A 188 -7.34 11.52 19.18
C GLU A 188 -6.00 12.23 19.29
N SER A 189 -5.00 11.61 19.93
CA SER A 189 -3.63 12.14 20.04
C SER A 189 -2.90 12.33 18.71
N LYS A 190 -3.46 11.84 17.59
CA LYS A 190 -2.91 12.00 16.24
C LYS A 190 -3.63 13.07 15.40
N SER A 191 -4.51 13.84 16.00
CA SER A 191 -5.28 14.88 15.28
C SER A 191 -4.37 15.90 14.61
N ASP A 192 -3.38 16.45 15.32
CA ASP A 192 -2.45 17.42 14.76
C ASP A 192 -1.58 16.82 13.63
N TYR A 193 -1.16 15.57 13.79
CA TYR A 193 -0.47 14.85 12.72
C TYR A 193 -1.35 14.72 11.47
N LEU A 194 -2.62 14.33 11.60
CA LEU A 194 -3.52 14.21 10.45
C LEU A 194 -3.78 15.55 9.77
N LYS A 195 -3.91 16.64 10.56
CA LYS A 195 -4.02 18.00 10.02
C LYS A 195 -2.75 18.43 9.29
N SER A 196 -1.57 18.11 9.81
CA SER A 196 -0.30 18.42 9.15
C SER A 196 -0.10 17.68 7.82
N LEU A 197 -0.79 16.55 7.61
CA LEU A 197 -0.84 15.85 6.32
C LEU A 197 -1.84 16.48 5.32
N GLY A 198 -2.68 17.42 5.77
CA GLY A 198 -3.68 18.11 4.96
C GLY A 198 -5.12 17.71 5.23
N ALA A 199 -5.42 16.88 6.24
CA ALA A 199 -6.80 16.58 6.59
C ALA A 199 -7.52 17.83 7.08
N LYS A 200 -8.61 18.22 6.41
CA LYS A 200 -9.42 19.39 6.75
C LYS A 200 -10.29 19.11 7.97
N ASN A 201 -10.84 17.91 8.05
CA ASN A 201 -11.69 17.46 9.15
C ASN A 201 -11.22 16.11 9.68
N ILE A 202 -11.53 15.85 10.95
CA ILE A 202 -11.26 14.56 11.60
C ILE A 202 -12.54 14.11 12.28
N ILE A 203 -12.93 12.86 12.01
CA ILE A 203 -14.09 12.20 12.62
C ILE A 203 -13.59 11.06 13.49
N ASN A 204 -14.14 10.92 14.68
CA ASN A 204 -13.84 9.79 15.55
C ASN A 204 -14.38 8.51 14.91
N ARG A 205 -13.56 7.45 14.88
CA ARG A 205 -13.94 6.14 14.35
C ARG A 205 -15.24 5.60 14.95
N ALA A 206 -15.52 5.87 16.23
CA ALA A 206 -16.74 5.43 16.89
C ALA A 206 -18.02 5.90 16.20
N GLU A 207 -17.98 7.01 15.46
CA GLU A 207 -19.13 7.48 14.69
C GLU A 207 -19.45 6.60 13.48
N PHE A 208 -18.47 5.84 12.99
CA PHE A 208 -18.61 4.88 11.89
C PHE A 208 -18.71 3.42 12.36
N ASP A 209 -18.33 3.11 13.61
CA ASP A 209 -18.32 1.74 14.15
C ASP A 209 -19.69 1.38 14.77
N LYS A 210 -20.74 1.59 14.03
CA LYS A 210 -22.14 1.31 14.39
C LYS A 210 -22.84 0.62 13.23
N ASP A 211 -24.02 0.07 13.49
CA ASP A 211 -24.80 -0.57 12.42
C ASP A 211 -25.18 0.45 11.35
N PRO A 212 -24.89 0.17 10.08
CA PRO A 212 -25.14 1.11 8.99
C PRO A 212 -26.63 1.25 8.70
N ARG A 213 -27.05 2.45 8.35
CA ARG A 213 -28.36 2.65 7.70
C ARG A 213 -28.32 2.07 6.29
N PRO A 214 -29.45 1.60 5.76
CA PRO A 214 -29.54 1.15 4.36
C PRO A 214 -29.05 2.20 3.36
N ILE A 215 -29.33 3.48 3.62
CA ILE A 215 -28.86 4.68 2.93
C ILE A 215 -28.85 5.84 3.91
N ASP A 216 -27.88 6.72 3.85
CA ASP A 216 -27.76 7.89 4.73
C ASP A 216 -27.52 9.16 3.88
N LYS A 217 -27.35 10.33 4.54
CA LYS A 217 -27.03 11.58 3.86
C LYS A 217 -25.74 11.41 3.03
N GLY A 218 -25.79 11.79 1.75
CA GLY A 218 -24.64 11.79 0.86
C GLY A 218 -23.65 12.88 1.25
N LEU A 219 -22.47 12.49 1.71
CA LEU A 219 -21.44 13.39 2.21
C LEU A 219 -20.16 13.32 1.37
N TRP A 220 -19.82 12.15 0.79
CA TRP A 220 -18.53 11.87 0.20
C TRP A 220 -18.64 11.63 -1.31
N ASP A 221 -17.85 12.36 -2.09
CA ASP A 221 -17.67 12.12 -3.52
C ASP A 221 -16.73 10.92 -3.76
N GLY A 222 -15.78 10.73 -2.85
CA GLY A 222 -14.82 9.63 -2.86
C GLY A 222 -14.55 9.09 -1.47
N VAL A 223 -14.14 7.82 -1.40
CA VAL A 223 -13.71 7.16 -0.15
C VAL A 223 -12.46 6.34 -0.41
N VAL A 224 -11.46 6.47 0.46
CA VAL A 224 -10.35 5.51 0.57
C VAL A 224 -10.55 4.72 1.85
N ASP A 225 -10.89 3.43 1.71
CA ASP A 225 -11.09 2.56 2.86
C ASP A 225 -9.95 1.57 3.04
N THR A 226 -9.39 1.55 4.26
CA THR A 226 -8.29 0.66 4.66
C THR A 226 -8.69 -0.30 5.77
N VAL A 227 -9.94 -0.26 6.23
CA VAL A 227 -10.34 -0.96 7.45
C VAL A 227 -11.46 -1.99 7.28
N GLY A 228 -12.35 -1.81 6.30
CA GLY A 228 -13.47 -2.73 6.08
C GLY A 228 -14.57 -2.67 7.14
N GLY A 229 -15.38 -3.72 7.21
CA GLY A 229 -16.41 -3.92 8.23
C GLY A 229 -17.49 -2.86 8.27
N LYS A 230 -18.02 -2.57 9.47
CA LYS A 230 -19.05 -1.56 9.70
C LYS A 230 -18.64 -0.16 9.25
N ILE A 231 -17.35 0.17 9.35
CA ILE A 231 -16.81 1.47 8.93
C ILE A 231 -16.98 1.66 7.43
N LEU A 232 -16.59 0.66 6.63
CA LEU A 232 -16.83 0.67 5.19
C LEU A 232 -18.31 0.71 4.85
N ALA A 233 -19.16 -0.07 5.54
CA ALA A 233 -20.60 -0.09 5.31
C ALA A 233 -21.26 1.29 5.55
N ASN A 234 -20.86 2.01 6.60
CA ASN A 234 -21.30 3.38 6.84
C ASN A 234 -20.76 4.37 5.80
N ALA A 235 -19.51 4.23 5.37
CA ALA A 235 -18.96 5.04 4.29
C ALA A 235 -19.74 4.85 2.97
N ILE A 236 -20.11 3.59 2.64
CA ILE A 236 -20.96 3.25 1.49
C ILE A 236 -22.34 3.97 1.60
N ALA A 237 -23.00 3.86 2.76
CA ALA A 237 -24.30 4.48 2.99
C ALA A 237 -24.26 6.02 2.86
N GLN A 238 -23.12 6.65 3.14
CA GLN A 238 -22.90 8.09 3.10
C GLN A 238 -22.26 8.60 1.80
N THR A 239 -22.04 7.75 0.83
CA THR A 239 -21.46 8.16 -0.46
C THR A 239 -22.51 8.88 -1.32
N LYS A 240 -22.12 10.00 -1.93
CA LYS A 240 -22.94 10.80 -2.85
C LYS A 240 -23.25 10.04 -4.15
N PRO A 241 -24.21 10.52 -4.97
CA PRO A 241 -24.44 9.94 -6.30
C PRO A 241 -23.16 9.87 -7.13
N ASN A 242 -22.99 8.74 -7.82
CA ASN A 242 -21.81 8.42 -8.64
C ASN A 242 -20.47 8.40 -7.89
N GLY A 243 -20.45 8.44 -6.56
CA GLY A 243 -19.23 8.40 -5.78
C GLY A 243 -18.44 7.10 -5.98
N ILE A 244 -17.12 7.19 -5.79
CA ILE A 244 -16.19 6.05 -5.91
C ILE A 244 -15.59 5.73 -4.55
N ILE A 245 -15.62 4.45 -4.20
CA ILE A 245 -15.06 3.92 -2.98
C ILE A 245 -13.89 2.98 -3.37
N SER A 246 -12.68 3.35 -2.99
CA SER A 246 -11.49 2.52 -3.12
C SER A 246 -11.33 1.69 -1.85
N VAL A 247 -11.32 0.36 -1.97
CA VAL A 247 -11.14 -0.57 -0.86
C VAL A 247 -9.80 -1.26 -0.99
N CYS A 248 -8.92 -1.08 -0.02
CA CYS A 248 -7.56 -1.61 -0.07
C CYS A 248 -7.10 -2.30 1.22
N GLY A 249 -7.94 -2.38 2.24
CA GLY A 249 -7.57 -3.01 3.51
C GLY A 249 -8.77 -3.54 4.29
N ASN A 250 -8.44 -4.31 5.31
CA ASN A 250 -9.39 -5.03 6.15
C ASN A 250 -8.94 -5.06 7.63
N ALA A 251 -8.29 -3.98 8.05
CA ALA A 251 -7.68 -3.93 9.40
C ALA A 251 -8.70 -4.11 10.54
N ASN A 252 -9.99 -3.82 10.29
CA ASN A 252 -11.08 -4.07 11.24
C ASN A 252 -11.80 -5.38 10.96
N SER A 253 -12.21 -5.63 9.71
CA SER A 253 -12.94 -6.85 9.34
C SER A 253 -12.87 -7.14 7.85
N ASN A 254 -12.90 -8.44 7.50
CA ASN A 254 -13.11 -8.93 6.12
C ASN A 254 -14.60 -8.95 5.72
N GLU A 255 -15.51 -8.87 6.69
CA GLU A 255 -16.94 -8.94 6.42
C GLU A 255 -17.47 -7.58 6.02
N LEU A 256 -18.34 -7.55 5.02
CA LEU A 256 -19.06 -6.36 4.59
C LEU A 256 -20.55 -6.62 4.59
N ASN A 257 -21.23 -6.16 5.63
CA ASN A 257 -22.69 -6.18 5.70
C ASN A 257 -23.22 -4.79 5.30
N THR A 258 -23.77 -4.69 4.09
CA THR A 258 -24.27 -3.44 3.51
C THR A 258 -25.59 -3.64 2.76
N ASN A 259 -26.17 -2.57 2.23
CA ASN A 259 -27.44 -2.59 1.50
C ASN A 259 -27.23 -2.26 0.02
N LEU A 260 -28.14 -2.73 -0.85
CA LEU A 260 -28.08 -2.44 -2.28
C LEU A 260 -28.52 -1.01 -2.64
N LEU A 261 -29.25 -0.31 -1.76
CA LEU A 261 -29.80 1.00 -2.06
C LEU A 261 -28.77 2.05 -2.50
N PRO A 262 -27.59 2.19 -1.87
CA PRO A 262 -26.57 3.12 -2.35
C PRO A 262 -26.11 2.81 -3.77
N PHE A 263 -25.99 1.54 -4.13
CA PHE A 263 -25.58 1.11 -5.47
C PHE A 263 -26.66 1.43 -6.51
N MET A 264 -27.93 1.08 -6.22
CA MET A 264 -29.02 1.24 -7.17
C MET A 264 -29.47 2.70 -7.31
N LEU A 265 -29.62 3.42 -6.19
CA LEU A 265 -30.20 4.76 -6.19
C LEU A 265 -29.18 5.87 -6.40
N ARG A 266 -27.90 5.60 -6.12
CA ARG A 266 -26.83 6.58 -6.26
C ARG A 266 -25.75 6.19 -7.27
N GLY A 267 -25.82 4.99 -7.85
CA GLY A 267 -24.85 4.52 -8.84
C GLY A 267 -23.41 4.52 -8.33
N ILE A 268 -23.21 4.33 -7.03
CA ILE A 268 -21.86 4.31 -6.45
C ILE A 268 -21.06 3.14 -6.99
N LYS A 269 -19.74 3.27 -6.94
CA LYS A 269 -18.80 2.24 -7.40
C LYS A 269 -17.86 1.87 -6.25
N VAL A 270 -17.77 0.57 -5.96
CA VAL A 270 -16.78 0.02 -5.02
C VAL A 270 -15.70 -0.68 -5.82
N TRP A 271 -14.47 -0.23 -5.66
CA TRP A 271 -13.32 -0.70 -6.43
C TRP A 271 -12.23 -1.26 -5.52
N GLY A 272 -11.96 -2.55 -5.61
CA GLY A 272 -10.86 -3.20 -4.89
C GLY A 272 -9.49 -2.80 -5.47
N MET A 273 -8.57 -2.39 -4.61
CA MET A 273 -7.20 -2.00 -5.00
C MET A 273 -6.23 -3.15 -4.75
N ASP A 274 -6.01 -3.98 -5.76
CA ASP A 274 -4.96 -5.00 -5.71
C ASP A 274 -3.61 -4.39 -6.14
N SER A 275 -2.90 -3.84 -5.17
CA SER A 275 -1.54 -3.32 -5.39
C SER A 275 -0.49 -4.44 -5.42
N ALA A 276 -0.79 -5.62 -4.88
CA ALA A 276 0.15 -6.74 -4.85
C ALA A 276 0.41 -7.31 -6.25
N ASN A 277 -0.64 -7.41 -7.09
CA ASN A 277 -0.57 -8.01 -8.43
C ASN A 277 -0.72 -6.98 -9.56
N CYS A 278 -0.70 -5.69 -9.28
CA CYS A 278 -0.81 -4.69 -10.33
C CYS A 278 0.39 -4.77 -11.30
N SER A 279 0.14 -4.46 -12.59
CA SER A 279 1.14 -4.56 -13.64
C SER A 279 2.36 -3.66 -13.38
N ILE A 280 3.52 -4.04 -13.94
CA ILE A 280 4.74 -3.24 -13.85
C ILE A 280 4.54 -1.82 -14.43
N LYS A 281 3.85 -1.68 -15.55
CA LYS A 281 3.51 -0.38 -16.15
C LYS A 281 2.75 0.54 -15.19
N ARG A 282 1.83 -0.03 -14.42
CA ARG A 282 1.06 0.73 -13.42
C ARG A 282 1.93 1.15 -12.25
N ARG A 283 2.89 0.32 -11.84
CA ARG A 283 3.88 0.66 -10.81
C ARG A 283 4.81 1.77 -11.28
N GLU A 284 5.37 1.65 -12.47
CA GLU A 284 6.23 2.66 -13.08
C GLU A 284 5.52 4.02 -13.19
N PHE A 285 4.27 4.02 -13.68
CA PHE A 285 3.44 5.22 -13.72
C PHE A 285 3.23 5.81 -12.32
N THR A 286 2.90 4.98 -11.33
CA THR A 286 2.65 5.44 -9.97
C THR A 286 3.92 6.00 -9.32
N VAL A 287 5.07 5.33 -9.51
CA VAL A 287 6.37 5.80 -9.03
C VAL A 287 6.76 7.11 -9.71
N SER A 288 6.55 7.26 -11.03
CA SER A 288 6.84 8.50 -11.74
C SER A 288 5.96 9.67 -11.28
N TYR A 289 4.71 9.40 -10.90
CA TYR A 289 3.78 10.44 -10.46
C TYR A 289 4.10 10.96 -9.05
N THR A 290 4.52 10.11 -8.13
CA THR A 290 5.02 10.55 -6.81
C THR A 290 6.17 11.53 -6.97
N HIS A 291 6.98 11.33 -7.99
CA HIS A 291 8.13 12.08 -8.34
C HIS A 291 7.82 13.47 -8.88
N LEU A 292 6.94 13.58 -9.88
CA LEU A 292 6.61 14.84 -10.53
C LEU A 292 6.01 15.88 -9.57
N ARG A 293 5.25 15.46 -8.57
CA ARG A 293 4.61 16.36 -7.61
C ARG A 293 5.41 16.64 -6.33
N ALA A 294 6.46 15.89 -6.04
CA ALA A 294 7.38 16.23 -4.95
C ALA A 294 8.21 17.49 -5.25
N HIS A 295 8.43 17.80 -6.53
CA HIS A 295 9.17 18.99 -6.96
C HIS A 295 8.35 20.28 -7.00
N GLU A 296 7.04 20.21 -7.20
CA GLU A 296 6.19 21.41 -7.25
C GLU A 296 6.04 22.10 -5.86
N THR A 297 6.46 21.45 -4.79
CA THR A 297 6.34 21.98 -3.42
C THR A 297 7.61 22.65 -2.88
N HIS A 298 8.69 22.76 -3.68
CA HIS A 298 9.93 23.44 -3.28
C HIS A 298 10.19 24.77 -4.01
N ASN A 299 9.24 25.26 -4.81
CA ASN A 299 9.36 26.51 -5.55
C ASN A 299 8.33 27.59 -5.12
N ASP A 300 7.77 27.50 -3.92
CA ASP A 300 6.97 28.58 -3.29
C ASP A 300 7.60 29.01 -1.97
#